data_dd575b8868f39bd5207dde82a09481f1
#
_entry.id   dd575b8868f39bd5207dde82a09481f1
#
_cell.length_a   1.000
_cell.length_b   1.000
_cell.length_c   1.000
_cell.angle_alpha   90.00
_cell.angle_beta   90.00
_cell.angle_gamma   90.00
#
_symmetry.space_group_name_H-M   'P 1'
#
loop_
_entity.id
_entity.type
_entity.pdbx_description
1 polymer ?
#
loop_
_entity_poly.entity_id
_entity_poly.type
_entity_poly.pdbx_seq_one_letter_code
_entity_poly.pdbx_strand_id
1 'polypeptide(L)'
;MSNYTFTGKVKIIDGIKHYTIDKISNFEKIAVVKQDDFNGKFKIDTIILEGVDKTGKDTLVQYIDKVCNHKYAVYQRGNISNNAYAKIFNRQTYNYSMSHNALYVLLTADIEDLKIRFKITDEPSIDIKTHLEVFEDTFTKMTKGCYASKYNTSELTPYKIAKSIVDLVDNINGQNI
;
A
#
# COMPACT_ATOMS: atom_id res chain seq x y z
N MET A 1 16.24 -5.33 20.20
CA MET A 1 14.76 -5.41 20.08
C MET A 1 14.25 -3.98 20.21
N SER A 2 13.81 -3.35 19.12
CA SER A 2 13.23 -2.01 19.18
C SER A 2 11.74 -2.17 19.40
N ASN A 3 11.30 -1.82 20.61
CA ASN A 3 9.89 -1.77 20.95
C ASN A 3 9.25 -0.62 20.18
N TYR A 4 8.50 -0.92 19.14
CA TYR A 4 7.64 0.04 18.48
C TYR A 4 6.34 0.13 19.27
N THR A 5 6.15 1.24 19.99
CA THR A 5 4.88 1.52 20.65
C THR A 5 3.96 2.17 19.63
N PHE A 6 2.84 1.51 19.30
CA PHE A 6 1.79 2.11 18.50
C PHE A 6 1.06 3.14 19.34
N THR A 7 1.25 4.42 19.07
CA THR A 7 0.38 5.48 19.55
C THR A 7 -0.52 5.91 18.40
N GLY A 8 -1.68 5.29 18.29
CA GLY A 8 -2.67 5.63 17.27
C GLY A 8 -3.82 6.42 17.90
N LYS A 9 -4.27 7.49 17.23
CA LYS A 9 -5.56 8.11 17.56
C LYS A 9 -6.66 7.45 16.74
N VAL A 10 -7.70 6.98 17.43
CA VAL A 10 -8.90 6.47 16.78
C VAL A 10 -9.87 7.64 16.61
N LYS A 11 -10.25 7.96 15.38
CA LYS A 11 -11.39 8.84 15.08
C LYS A 11 -12.53 7.98 14.54
N ILE A 12 -13.74 8.23 15.04
CA ILE A 12 -14.95 7.65 14.48
C ILE A 12 -15.57 8.71 13.57
N ILE A 13 -15.67 8.41 12.28
CA ILE A 13 -16.32 9.25 11.27
C ILE A 13 -17.36 8.37 10.59
N ASP A 14 -18.62 8.75 10.66
CA ASP A 14 -19.78 8.02 10.09
C ASP A 14 -19.86 6.55 10.54
N GLY A 15 -19.58 6.28 11.82
CA GLY A 15 -19.58 4.92 12.40
C GLY A 15 -18.34 4.08 12.03
N ILE A 16 -17.40 4.64 11.30
CA ILE A 16 -16.16 3.97 10.87
C ILE A 16 -15.01 4.40 11.79
N LYS A 17 -14.29 3.43 12.35
CA LYS A 17 -13.07 3.72 13.11
C LYS A 17 -11.90 3.99 12.16
N HIS A 18 -11.40 5.21 12.17
CA HIS A 18 -10.17 5.59 11.48
C HIS A 18 -9.00 5.53 12.47
N TYR A 19 -8.04 4.68 12.20
CA TYR A 19 -6.79 4.61 12.95
C TYR A 19 -5.74 5.47 12.26
N THR A 20 -5.37 6.59 12.88
CA THR A 20 -4.20 7.35 12.43
C THR A 20 -3.01 6.82 13.21
N ILE A 21 -2.07 6.19 12.52
CA ILE A 21 -0.82 5.78 13.12
C ILE A 21 0.09 7.01 13.11
N ASP A 22 0.22 7.66 14.28
CA ASP A 22 1.16 8.76 14.44
C ASP A 22 2.58 8.24 14.21
N LYS A 23 3.34 9.00 13.41
CA LYS A 23 4.77 8.90 13.11
C LYS A 23 5.50 7.73 13.77
N ILE A 24 5.76 6.71 12.99
CA ILE A 24 6.95 5.90 13.25
C ILE A 24 8.07 6.58 12.47
N SER A 25 8.92 7.31 13.18
CA SER A 25 10.15 7.93 12.68
C SER A 25 10.06 8.41 11.22
N ASN A 26 9.57 9.62 11.00
CA ASN A 26 9.53 10.36 9.74
C ASN A 26 8.61 9.84 8.62
N PHE A 27 7.68 8.93 8.88
CA PHE A 27 6.73 8.43 7.88
C PHE A 27 5.30 8.71 8.31
N GLU A 28 4.54 9.39 7.44
CA GLU A 28 3.08 9.39 7.54
C GLU A 28 2.58 8.03 7.02
N LYS A 29 2.10 7.20 7.93
CA LYS A 29 1.35 5.99 7.59
C LYS A 29 -0.13 6.30 7.77
N ILE A 30 -0.88 6.18 6.71
CA ILE A 30 -2.34 6.20 6.79
C ILE A 30 -2.78 4.74 6.69
N ALA A 31 -3.14 4.14 7.81
CA ALA A 31 -3.87 2.90 7.82
C ALA A 31 -5.35 3.22 8.04
N VAL A 32 -6.19 2.91 7.09
CA VAL A 32 -7.65 3.05 7.21
C VAL A 32 -8.22 1.66 7.47
N VAL A 33 -8.80 1.48 8.65
CA VAL A 33 -9.47 0.24 9.02
C VAL A 33 -10.97 0.52 9.08
N LYS A 34 -11.73 -0.05 8.16
CA LYS A 34 -13.18 -0.13 8.30
C LYS A 34 -13.50 -1.35 9.15
N GLN A 35 -14.07 -1.10 10.30
CA GLN A 35 -14.71 -2.14 11.10
C GLN A 35 -16.19 -2.11 10.73
N ASP A 36 -16.59 -2.89 9.72
CA ASP A 36 -17.99 -3.24 9.54
C ASP A 36 -18.39 -4.20 10.68
N ASP A 37 -19.68 -4.26 11.03
CA ASP A 37 -20.29 -5.03 12.13
C ASP A 37 -20.08 -6.55 12.04
N PHE A 38 -18.96 -6.99 11.48
CA PHE A 38 -18.56 -8.38 11.45
C PHE A 38 -17.88 -8.73 12.77
N ASN A 39 -18.56 -9.55 13.58
CA ASN A 39 -17.99 -10.26 14.74
C ASN A 39 -16.84 -11.22 14.37
N GLY A 40 -16.28 -11.12 13.18
CA GLY A 40 -15.18 -11.93 12.67
C GLY A 40 -13.91 -11.09 12.57
N LYS A 41 -12.88 -11.50 13.28
CA LYS A 41 -11.54 -10.92 13.19
C LYS A 41 -10.92 -11.31 11.85
N PHE A 42 -10.82 -10.38 10.88
CA PHE A 42 -10.13 -10.64 9.63
C PHE A 42 -8.62 -10.66 9.85
N LYS A 43 -8.02 -11.80 9.60
CA LYS A 43 -6.57 -11.95 9.58
C LYS A 43 -6.06 -11.59 8.19
N ILE A 44 -5.07 -10.69 8.12
CA ILE A 44 -4.41 -10.39 6.85
C ILE A 44 -3.49 -11.55 6.50
N ASP A 45 -3.70 -12.13 5.35
CA ASP A 45 -2.88 -13.19 4.76
C ASP A 45 -2.23 -12.76 3.43
N THR A 46 -2.68 -11.63 2.89
CA THR A 46 -2.31 -11.15 1.55
C THR A 46 -1.80 -9.71 1.61
N ILE A 47 -0.74 -9.43 0.86
CA ILE A 47 -0.18 -8.08 0.65
C ILE A 47 -0.24 -7.79 -0.84
N ILE A 48 -0.86 -6.67 -1.23
CA ILE A 48 -1.01 -6.27 -2.63
C ILE A 48 -0.29 -4.95 -2.86
N LEU A 49 0.77 -4.98 -3.67
CA LEU A 49 1.58 -3.82 -4.02
C LEU A 49 1.02 -3.13 -5.25
N GLU A 50 0.66 -1.88 -5.11
CA GLU A 50 0.10 -1.02 -6.14
C GLU A 50 1.04 0.16 -6.41
N GLY A 51 0.92 0.82 -7.53
CA GLY A 51 1.71 2.00 -7.88
C GLY A 51 2.17 2.00 -9.34
N VAL A 52 2.62 3.15 -9.77
CA VAL A 52 3.14 3.39 -11.12
C VAL A 52 4.32 2.45 -11.42
N ASP A 53 4.60 2.22 -12.69
CA ASP A 53 5.79 1.45 -13.09
C ASP A 53 7.08 2.12 -12.56
N LYS A 54 8.10 1.31 -12.35
CA LYS A 54 9.40 1.73 -11.76
C LYS A 54 9.36 2.24 -10.31
N THR A 55 8.24 2.13 -9.59
CA THR A 55 8.21 2.40 -8.13
C THR A 55 8.83 1.28 -7.29
N GLY A 56 9.39 0.23 -7.90
CA GLY A 56 10.15 -0.81 -7.19
C GLY A 56 9.31 -1.97 -6.64
N LYS A 57 8.11 -2.21 -7.18
CA LYS A 57 7.23 -3.32 -6.76
C LYS A 57 7.92 -4.69 -6.85
N ASP A 58 8.57 -5.01 -7.97
CA ASP A 58 9.24 -6.31 -8.17
C ASP A 58 10.33 -6.56 -7.12
N THR A 59 11.14 -5.53 -6.86
CA THR A 59 12.17 -5.58 -5.83
C THR A 59 11.55 -5.80 -4.45
N LEU A 60 10.47 -5.07 -4.15
CA LEU A 60 9.84 -5.13 -2.84
C LEU A 60 9.17 -6.47 -2.55
N VAL A 61 8.56 -7.11 -3.57
CA VAL A 61 8.04 -8.50 -3.43
C VAL A 61 9.11 -9.42 -2.87
N GLN A 62 10.33 -9.40 -3.45
CA GLN A 62 11.42 -10.26 -3.02
C GLN A 62 11.87 -9.96 -1.58
N TYR A 63 11.88 -8.68 -1.18
CA TYR A 63 12.26 -8.31 0.19
C TYR A 63 11.18 -8.66 1.21
N ILE A 64 9.91 -8.46 0.91
CA ILE A 64 8.80 -8.85 1.79
C ILE A 64 8.83 -10.36 2.01
N ASP A 65 8.96 -11.13 0.94
CA ASP A 65 8.99 -12.59 0.98
C ASP A 65 10.13 -13.10 1.89
N LYS A 66 11.32 -12.52 1.77
CA LYS A 66 12.46 -12.82 2.64
C LYS A 66 12.21 -12.42 4.10
N VAL A 67 11.62 -11.24 4.35
CA VAL A 67 11.39 -10.73 5.71
C VAL A 67 10.31 -11.52 6.42
N CYS A 68 9.23 -11.88 5.73
CA CYS A 68 8.11 -12.63 6.34
C CYS A 68 8.30 -14.15 6.29
N ASN A 69 9.38 -14.66 5.68
CA ASN A 69 9.65 -16.09 5.50
C ASN A 69 8.45 -16.82 4.87
N HIS A 70 7.95 -16.31 3.76
CA HIS A 70 6.80 -16.84 3.01
C HIS A 70 5.48 -16.93 3.81
N LYS A 71 5.36 -16.18 4.89
CA LYS A 71 4.17 -16.20 5.77
C LYS A 71 2.93 -15.58 5.11
N TYR A 72 3.13 -14.63 4.20
CA TYR A 72 2.08 -13.87 3.52
C TYR A 72 2.16 -14.05 2.01
N ALA A 73 1.00 -14.14 1.34
CA ALA A 73 0.94 -14.07 -0.10
C ALA A 73 1.21 -12.62 -0.55
N VAL A 74 2.15 -12.41 -1.48
CA VAL A 74 2.51 -11.08 -1.97
C VAL A 74 2.23 -10.99 -3.45
N TYR A 75 1.38 -10.05 -3.83
CA TYR A 75 1.01 -9.79 -5.22
C TYR A 75 1.37 -8.36 -5.60
N GLN A 76 1.56 -8.14 -6.89
CA GLN A 76 1.71 -6.81 -7.46
C GLN A 76 0.71 -6.59 -8.58
N ARG A 77 0.24 -5.33 -8.71
CA ARG A 77 -0.75 -4.93 -9.72
C ARG A 77 -2.09 -5.66 -9.57
N GLY A 78 -2.84 -5.23 -8.57
CA GLY A 78 -4.20 -5.70 -8.36
C GLY A 78 -5.25 -4.83 -9.07
N ASN A 79 -6.44 -4.84 -8.52
CA ASN A 79 -7.59 -4.13 -9.06
C ASN A 79 -7.42 -2.60 -9.11
N ILE A 80 -6.62 -2.04 -8.21
CA ILE A 80 -6.32 -0.60 -8.17
C ILE A 80 -5.48 -0.23 -9.39
N SER A 81 -4.40 -0.99 -9.68
CA SER A 81 -3.59 -0.77 -10.89
C SER A 81 -4.43 -0.91 -12.16
N ASN A 82 -5.31 -1.91 -12.25
CA ASN A 82 -6.21 -2.08 -13.39
C ASN A 82 -7.08 -0.84 -13.63
N ASN A 83 -7.71 -0.30 -12.59
CA ASN A 83 -8.55 0.88 -12.69
C ASN A 83 -7.75 2.17 -12.91
N ALA A 84 -6.57 2.31 -12.30
CA ALA A 84 -5.70 3.45 -12.53
C ALA A 84 -5.25 3.52 -13.99
N TYR A 85 -4.75 2.40 -14.53
CA TYR A 85 -4.38 2.35 -15.95
C TYR A 85 -5.57 2.46 -16.89
N ALA A 86 -6.75 1.94 -16.53
CA ALA A 86 -7.95 2.17 -17.32
C ALA A 86 -8.28 3.66 -17.45
N LYS A 87 -8.17 4.43 -16.37
CA LYS A 87 -8.34 5.90 -16.39
C LYS A 87 -7.26 6.59 -17.23
N ILE A 88 -5.98 6.24 -17.02
CA ILE A 88 -4.84 6.83 -17.75
C ILE A 88 -5.00 6.63 -19.26
N PHE A 89 -5.42 5.45 -19.69
CA PHE A 89 -5.59 5.10 -21.10
C PHE A 89 -7.01 5.27 -21.64
N ASN A 90 -7.86 6.00 -20.90
CA ASN A 90 -9.27 6.27 -21.27
C ASN A 90 -10.04 4.98 -21.62
N ARG A 91 -9.88 3.93 -20.80
CA ARG A 91 -10.59 2.65 -20.91
C ARG A 91 -11.68 2.55 -19.86
N GLN A 92 -12.58 1.59 -20.01
CA GLN A 92 -13.62 1.32 -19.03
C GLN A 92 -13.00 0.91 -17.69
N THR A 93 -13.47 1.54 -16.60
CA THR A 93 -13.16 1.13 -15.22
C THR A 93 -14.22 0.16 -14.71
N TYR A 94 -13.87 -0.65 -13.72
CA TYR A 94 -14.75 -1.63 -13.13
C TYR A 94 -14.91 -1.40 -11.63
N ASN A 95 -16.10 -1.73 -11.13
CA ASN A 95 -16.36 -1.71 -9.69
C ASN A 95 -15.92 -3.06 -9.08
N TYR A 96 -14.69 -3.12 -8.64
CA TYR A 96 -14.13 -4.32 -8.02
C TYR A 96 -14.49 -4.41 -6.54
N SER A 97 -14.86 -5.61 -6.09
CA SER A 97 -14.90 -5.93 -4.67
C SER A 97 -13.47 -6.03 -4.14
N MET A 98 -13.18 -5.30 -3.07
CA MET A 98 -11.87 -5.30 -2.42
C MET A 98 -11.84 -6.35 -1.30
N SER A 99 -10.73 -7.08 -1.18
CA SER A 99 -10.58 -8.10 -0.13
C SER A 99 -10.32 -7.46 1.23
N HIS A 100 -11.01 -7.94 2.26
CA HIS A 100 -10.78 -7.52 3.65
C HIS A 100 -9.59 -8.24 4.31
N ASN A 101 -9.13 -9.35 3.72
CA ASN A 101 -7.97 -10.11 4.19
C ASN A 101 -6.66 -9.59 3.60
N ALA A 102 -6.69 -8.49 2.87
CA ALA A 102 -5.53 -7.93 2.19
C ALA A 102 -5.10 -6.59 2.79
N LEU A 103 -3.78 -6.39 2.88
CA LEU A 103 -3.17 -5.07 3.01
C LEU A 103 -2.85 -4.53 1.63
N TYR A 104 -3.45 -3.43 1.25
CA TYR A 104 -3.12 -2.71 0.01
C TYR A 104 -2.00 -1.71 0.29
N VAL A 105 -0.95 -1.76 -0.50
CA VAL A 105 0.23 -0.91 -0.32
C VAL A 105 0.47 -0.08 -1.57
N LEU A 106 0.31 1.23 -1.50
CA LEU A 106 0.69 2.13 -2.58
C LEU A 106 2.17 2.47 -2.48
N LEU A 107 2.92 2.16 -3.53
CA LEU A 107 4.28 2.62 -3.71
C LEU A 107 4.32 3.86 -4.59
N THR A 108 4.95 4.91 -4.07
CA THR A 108 5.26 6.13 -4.80
C THR A 108 6.78 6.30 -4.90
N ALA A 109 7.21 7.25 -5.69
CA ALA A 109 8.59 7.71 -5.72
C ALA A 109 8.60 9.16 -6.21
N ASP A 110 9.69 9.86 -5.98
CA ASP A 110 9.88 11.21 -6.47
C ASP A 110 9.94 11.22 -8.01
N ILE A 111 9.36 12.24 -8.60
CA ILE A 111 9.25 12.35 -10.07
C ILE A 111 10.64 12.26 -10.74
N GLU A 112 11.63 12.91 -10.16
CA GLU A 112 12.99 12.91 -10.73
C GLU A 112 13.63 11.52 -10.67
N ASP A 113 13.44 10.79 -9.58
CA ASP A 113 13.89 9.41 -9.45
C ASP A 113 13.20 8.49 -10.47
N LEU A 114 11.89 8.66 -10.67
CA LEU A 114 11.16 7.89 -11.67
C LEU A 114 11.66 8.19 -13.09
N LYS A 115 11.92 9.45 -13.42
CA LYS A 115 12.52 9.82 -14.73
C LYS A 115 13.85 9.10 -14.96
N ILE A 116 14.70 9.04 -13.94
CA ILE A 116 15.99 8.32 -14.00
C ILE A 116 15.74 6.82 -14.20
N ARG A 117 14.84 6.21 -13.44
CA ARG A 117 14.55 4.79 -13.53
C ARG A 117 13.95 4.38 -14.89
N PHE A 118 13.07 5.21 -15.47
CA PHE A 118 12.54 4.99 -16.83
C PHE A 118 13.64 5.10 -17.88
N LYS A 119 14.54 6.09 -17.76
CA LYS A 119 15.66 6.28 -18.70
C LYS A 119 16.63 5.09 -18.68
N ILE A 120 16.95 4.54 -17.50
CA ILE A 120 17.86 3.39 -17.36
C ILE A 120 17.30 2.16 -18.09
N THR A 121 15.98 2.01 -18.13
CA THR A 121 15.31 0.85 -18.75
C THR A 121 14.93 1.06 -20.22
N ASP A 122 15.33 2.22 -20.81
CA ASP A 122 15.03 2.59 -22.19
C ASP A 122 13.52 2.49 -22.54
N GLU A 123 12.68 2.77 -21.56
CA GLU A 123 11.23 2.79 -21.77
C GLU A 123 10.74 4.18 -22.17
N PRO A 124 9.66 4.26 -22.98
CA PRO A 124 9.10 5.54 -23.38
C PRO A 124 8.75 6.40 -22.17
N SER A 125 9.02 7.69 -22.26
CA SER A 125 8.61 8.63 -21.23
C SER A 125 7.09 8.67 -21.15
N ILE A 126 6.56 8.45 -19.95
CA ILE A 126 5.16 8.62 -19.62
C ILE A 126 4.98 9.99 -18.93
N ASP A 127 3.77 10.48 -18.89
CA ASP A 127 3.44 11.60 -17.99
C ASP A 127 3.41 11.08 -16.53
N ILE A 128 4.60 11.01 -15.94
CA ILE A 128 4.83 10.46 -14.60
C ILE A 128 3.95 11.16 -13.56
N LYS A 129 3.82 12.48 -13.66
CA LYS A 129 3.03 13.27 -12.71
C LYS A 129 1.56 12.86 -12.75
N THR A 130 0.96 12.86 -13.93
CA THR A 130 -0.43 12.43 -14.11
C THR A 130 -0.63 11.00 -13.68
N HIS A 131 0.31 10.09 -13.97
CA HIS A 131 0.20 8.71 -13.53
C HIS A 131 0.20 8.58 -11.99
N LEU A 132 1.09 9.28 -11.30
CA LEU A 132 1.13 9.30 -9.84
C LEU A 132 -0.18 9.82 -9.24
N GLU A 133 -0.70 10.94 -9.74
CA GLU A 133 -1.96 11.55 -9.28
C GLU A 133 -3.15 10.60 -9.48
N VAL A 134 -3.25 9.95 -10.64
CA VAL A 134 -4.34 9.01 -10.94
C VAL A 134 -4.24 7.76 -10.05
N PHE A 135 -3.04 7.25 -9.81
CA PHE A 135 -2.85 6.12 -8.91
C PHE A 135 -3.22 6.47 -7.47
N GLU A 136 -2.82 7.63 -6.97
CA GLU A 136 -3.14 8.09 -5.62
C GLU A 136 -4.65 8.30 -5.42
N ASP A 137 -5.31 8.98 -6.37
CA ASP A 137 -6.77 9.17 -6.36
C ASP A 137 -7.51 7.82 -6.39
N THR A 138 -7.09 6.92 -7.28
CA THR A 138 -7.72 5.61 -7.42
C THR A 138 -7.51 4.76 -6.17
N PHE A 139 -6.29 4.75 -5.62
CA PHE A 139 -5.96 4.05 -4.38
C PHE A 139 -6.82 4.56 -3.23
N THR A 140 -6.86 5.87 -3.01
CA THR A 140 -7.63 6.49 -1.92
C THR A 140 -9.12 6.17 -2.01
N LYS A 141 -9.69 6.17 -3.23
CA LYS A 141 -11.10 5.85 -3.44
C LYS A 141 -11.42 4.38 -3.22
N MET A 142 -10.58 3.48 -3.75
CA MET A 142 -10.86 2.05 -3.73
C MET A 142 -10.54 1.40 -2.38
N THR A 143 -9.57 1.92 -1.62
CA THR A 143 -9.19 1.36 -0.32
C THR A 143 -10.04 1.87 0.85
N LYS A 144 -11.10 2.66 0.58
CA LYS A 144 -12.04 3.02 1.64
C LYS A 144 -12.61 1.77 2.31
N GLY A 145 -12.28 1.61 3.59
CA GLY A 145 -12.70 0.46 4.36
C GLY A 145 -11.84 -0.79 4.22
N CYS A 146 -10.66 -0.67 3.65
CA CYS A 146 -9.66 -1.73 3.59
C CYS A 146 -8.43 -1.37 4.43
N TYR A 147 -7.60 -2.36 4.75
CA TYR A 147 -6.27 -2.10 5.26
C TYR A 147 -5.41 -1.52 4.14
N ALA A 148 -4.85 -0.34 4.37
CA ALA A 148 -4.07 0.35 3.35
C ALA A 148 -2.88 1.10 3.94
N SER A 149 -1.77 1.18 3.19
CA SER A 149 -0.58 1.96 3.56
C SER A 149 0.08 2.54 2.31
N LYS A 150 0.93 3.55 2.49
CA LYS A 150 1.65 4.23 1.40
C LYS A 150 3.11 4.40 1.78
N TYR A 151 4.01 4.17 0.83
CA TYR A 151 5.46 4.32 1.01
C TYR A 151 6.09 5.02 -0.18
N ASN A 152 7.02 5.95 0.10
CA ASN A 152 7.86 6.59 -0.92
C ASN A 152 9.18 5.80 -1.05
N THR A 153 9.44 5.23 -2.22
CA THR A 153 10.62 4.43 -2.50
C THR A 153 11.87 5.26 -2.85
N SER A 154 11.75 6.58 -2.93
CA SER A 154 12.88 7.50 -3.02
C SER A 154 13.50 7.77 -1.65
N GLU A 155 12.69 7.70 -0.59
CA GLU A 155 13.13 8.02 0.77
C GLU A 155 13.60 6.79 1.56
N LEU A 156 13.14 5.59 1.17
CA LEU A 156 13.34 4.37 1.93
C LEU A 156 13.96 3.27 1.11
N THR A 157 14.86 2.53 1.73
CA THR A 157 15.39 1.29 1.13
C THR A 157 14.31 0.22 1.07
N PRO A 158 14.35 -0.69 0.07
CA PRO A 158 13.38 -1.78 -0.05
C PRO A 158 13.26 -2.63 1.22
N TYR A 159 14.38 -2.89 1.90
CA TYR A 159 14.39 -3.64 3.16
C TYR A 159 13.60 -2.94 4.28
N LYS A 160 13.80 -1.62 4.45
CA LYS A 160 13.06 -0.85 5.45
C LYS A 160 11.56 -0.83 5.18
N ILE A 161 11.17 -0.69 3.92
CA ILE A 161 9.77 -0.74 3.51
C ILE A 161 9.20 -2.14 3.78
N ALA A 162 9.88 -3.19 3.34
CA ALA A 162 9.45 -4.57 3.54
C ALA A 162 9.24 -4.90 5.02
N LYS A 163 10.24 -4.55 5.85
CA LYS A 163 10.14 -4.75 7.31
C LYS A 163 8.95 -3.99 7.89
N SER A 164 8.75 -2.74 7.50
CA SER A 164 7.63 -1.93 7.98
C SER A 164 6.27 -2.50 7.59
N ILE A 165 6.15 -3.06 6.37
CA ILE A 165 4.91 -3.71 5.91
C ILE A 165 4.65 -4.98 6.72
N VAL A 166 5.65 -5.83 6.90
CA VAL A 166 5.51 -7.08 7.67
C VAL A 166 5.18 -6.80 9.13
N ASP A 167 5.89 -5.86 9.77
CA ASP A 167 5.59 -5.44 11.14
C ASP A 167 4.14 -4.90 11.27
N LEU A 168 3.66 -4.16 10.28
CA LEU A 168 2.28 -3.66 10.25
C LEU A 168 1.27 -4.82 10.19
N VAL A 169 1.46 -5.78 9.30
CA VAL A 169 0.57 -6.94 9.17
C VAL A 169 0.60 -7.81 10.43
N ASP A 170 1.78 -8.08 10.98
CA ASP A 170 1.92 -8.84 12.22
C ASP A 170 1.22 -8.16 13.41
N ASN A 171 1.31 -6.84 13.50
CA ASN A 171 0.62 -6.07 14.54
C ASN A 171 -0.90 -6.11 14.37
N ILE A 172 -1.42 -5.93 13.15
CA ILE A 172 -2.85 -6.04 12.88
C ILE A 172 -3.35 -7.45 13.25
N ASN A 173 -2.64 -8.48 12.83
CA ASN A 173 -2.98 -9.87 13.12
C ASN A 173 -2.88 -10.21 14.63
N GLY A 174 -1.92 -9.61 15.34
CA GLY A 174 -1.75 -9.78 16.77
C GLY A 174 -2.82 -9.09 17.62
N GLN A 175 -3.40 -7.99 17.15
CA GLN A 175 -4.51 -7.31 17.82
C GLN A 175 -5.86 -8.02 17.62
N ASN A 176 -5.92 -8.94 16.67
CA ASN A 176 -7.09 -9.73 16.33
C ASN A 176 -7.14 -11.10 17.03
N ILE A 177 -6.32 -11.33 18.04
CA ILE A 177 -6.33 -12.48 18.96
C ILE A 177 -6.90 -12.02 20.30
#